data_5d0514988bd26e0104fb3e17e5b8085a
#
_entry.id   5d0514988bd26e0104fb3e17e5b8085a
#
_cell.length_a   1.000
_cell.length_b   1.000
_cell.length_c   1.000
_cell.angle_alpha   90.00
_cell.angle_beta   90.00
_cell.angle_gamma   90.00
#
_symmetry.space_group_name_H-M   'P 1'
#
loop_
_entity.id
_entity.type
_entity.pdbx_description
1 polymer ?
#
loop_
_entity_poly.entity_id
_entity_poly.type
_entity_poly.pdbx_seq_one_letter_code
_entity_poly.pdbx_strand_id
1 'polypeptide(L)'
;MESIHRLTVSLARMVPPTRRQVEVPSDLTLAGLHEVIQVLFDWYGDHLYEFTIGRRRYADPGYLDACEDDDVSLAEVAGRAGKVISYTYDLGACWEHRIVVDAVTPARARTRYPRCVAGVGPHPAEYDGDRPRRLDLAALNKQLAKLPLQRKAPALALAQAAATPQVRALAAAARQAWLLQDLVGLAQWTASGRAVTPTGVLKKPEVAGALQALRLPAPPAGFHSAKHLPHLDVCWRLAEDLDLIDISSTDAIPGPALAALDDDSQTLQLWTRLWELAAVDGRVLIYEGRAVGHRWVTPPLLWALWRAQAPMSAAALDPLPRPDYDHVGFVAWVLDQLVAVGGVERLGDGRYQLTPLGRHGHLAVLDHDPRGSVWR
;
A
#
# COMPACT_ATOMS: atom_id res chain seq x y z
N MET A 1 -9.43 14.62 19.71
CA MET A 1 -8.39 15.66 19.97
C MET A 1 -7.50 15.71 18.75
N GLU A 2 -7.13 16.91 18.29
CA GLU A 2 -6.22 17.08 17.16
C GLU A 2 -4.85 16.47 17.50
N SER A 3 -4.30 15.66 16.61
CA SER A 3 -2.97 15.07 16.76
C SER A 3 -1.99 15.70 15.76
N ILE A 4 -0.71 15.63 16.12
CA ILE A 4 0.40 16.28 15.42
C ILE A 4 1.48 15.25 15.13
N HIS A 5 1.90 15.19 13.89
CA HIS A 5 3.11 14.48 13.48
C HIS A 5 4.33 15.36 13.64
N ARG A 6 5.36 14.85 14.31
CA ARG A 6 6.71 15.41 14.25
C ARG A 6 7.49 14.62 13.22
N LEU A 7 7.98 15.31 12.20
CA LEU A 7 8.67 14.73 11.07
C LEU A 7 10.10 15.24 10.99
N THR A 8 11.06 14.35 10.77
CA THR A 8 12.41 14.72 10.33
C THR A 8 12.53 14.52 8.83
N VAL A 9 12.65 15.62 8.08
CA VAL A 9 12.82 15.66 6.62
C VAL A 9 14.31 15.85 6.33
N SER A 10 14.93 14.86 5.70
CA SER A 10 16.36 14.86 5.36
C SER A 10 16.52 14.80 3.84
N LEU A 11 17.22 15.77 3.26
CA LEU A 11 17.57 15.78 1.84
C LEU A 11 18.78 14.88 1.59
N ALA A 12 18.66 13.95 0.65
CA ALA A 12 19.71 13.00 0.32
C ALA A 12 20.90 13.69 -0.37
N ARG A 13 22.07 13.07 -0.26
CA ARG A 13 23.32 13.45 -0.98
C ARG A 13 23.82 14.88 -0.74
N MET A 14 23.33 15.58 0.28
CA MET A 14 23.77 16.94 0.60
C MET A 14 25.03 16.96 1.48
N VAL A 15 25.99 17.80 1.08
CA VAL A 15 27.18 18.11 1.88
C VAL A 15 27.31 19.64 1.98
N PRO A 16 27.16 20.23 3.17
CA PRO A 16 26.86 19.59 4.46
C PRO A 16 25.43 19.02 4.50
N PRO A 17 25.15 18.06 5.41
CA PRO A 17 23.82 17.47 5.55
C PRO A 17 22.76 18.53 5.76
N THR A 18 21.66 18.43 5.01
CA THR A 18 20.53 19.37 5.11
C THR A 18 19.30 18.62 5.63
N ARG A 19 18.74 19.10 6.74
CA ARG A 19 17.62 18.47 7.45
C ARG A 19 16.76 19.51 8.13
N ARG A 20 15.45 19.21 8.19
CA ARG A 20 14.44 20.01 8.90
C ARG A 20 13.62 19.08 9.80
N GLN A 21 13.30 19.55 11.00
CA GLN A 21 12.33 18.90 11.87
C GLN A 21 11.10 19.79 11.94
N VAL A 22 9.94 19.25 11.54
CA VAL A 22 8.69 19.97 11.41
C VAL A 22 7.57 19.28 12.17
N GLU A 23 6.71 20.04 12.80
CA GLU A 23 5.45 19.59 13.40
C GLU A 23 4.29 20.01 12.51
N VAL A 24 3.46 19.05 12.09
CA VAL A 24 2.32 19.25 11.18
C VAL A 24 1.06 18.57 11.74
N PRO A 25 -0.15 19.03 11.40
CA PRO A 25 -1.39 18.32 11.75
C PRO A 25 -1.42 16.92 11.16
N SER A 26 -1.97 15.95 11.90
CA SER A 26 -2.02 14.56 11.44
C SER A 26 -3.00 14.33 10.29
N ASP A 27 -4.00 15.18 10.14
CA ASP A 27 -4.96 15.20 9.03
C ASP A 27 -4.48 16.01 7.82
N LEU A 28 -3.22 16.49 7.83
CA LEU A 28 -2.59 17.09 6.66
C LEU A 28 -2.51 16.04 5.54
N THR A 29 -2.98 16.38 4.34
CA THR A 29 -2.87 15.50 3.17
C THR A 29 -1.41 15.40 2.70
N LEU A 30 -1.09 14.41 1.87
CA LEU A 30 0.24 14.32 1.28
C LEU A 30 0.51 15.50 0.34
N ALA A 31 -0.49 15.97 -0.41
CA ALA A 31 -0.38 17.22 -1.19
C ALA A 31 -0.08 18.42 -0.27
N GLY A 32 -0.74 18.52 0.88
CA GLY A 32 -0.41 19.55 1.88
C GLY A 32 0.98 19.40 2.47
N LEU A 33 1.48 18.17 2.62
CA LEU A 33 2.86 17.92 3.04
C LEU A 33 3.87 18.35 1.98
N HIS A 34 3.58 18.15 0.69
CA HIS A 34 4.38 18.67 -0.41
C HIS A 34 4.57 20.18 -0.26
N GLU A 35 3.49 20.95 -0.10
CA GLU A 35 3.54 22.41 0.10
C GLU A 35 4.40 22.81 1.31
N VAL A 36 4.26 22.08 2.42
CA VAL A 36 5.11 22.30 3.61
C VAL A 36 6.59 22.07 3.27
N ILE A 37 6.92 21.02 2.53
CA ILE A 37 8.32 20.70 2.16
C ILE A 37 8.88 21.78 1.24
N GLN A 38 8.11 22.30 0.28
CA GLN A 38 8.54 23.39 -0.60
C GLN A 38 8.98 24.60 0.24
N VAL A 39 8.18 25.00 1.22
CA VAL A 39 8.55 26.09 2.14
C VAL A 39 9.77 25.73 3.00
N LEU A 40 9.90 24.47 3.51
CA LEU A 40 11.02 24.05 4.33
C LEU A 40 12.38 24.18 3.63
N PHE A 41 12.41 23.98 2.31
CA PHE A 41 13.63 24.06 1.49
C PHE A 41 13.72 25.34 0.67
N ASP A 42 12.67 26.19 0.72
CA ASP A 42 12.59 27.48 0.03
C ASP A 42 12.62 27.31 -1.50
N TRP A 43 11.81 26.36 -1.97
CA TRP A 43 11.63 26.00 -3.38
C TRP A 43 10.31 26.56 -3.95
N TYR A 44 10.20 26.60 -5.28
CA TYR A 44 9.07 27.22 -5.98
C TYR A 44 7.85 26.30 -6.11
N GLY A 45 8.05 24.98 -6.09
CA GLY A 45 6.97 23.99 -6.14
C GLY A 45 6.35 23.81 -7.52
N ASP A 46 7.10 24.06 -8.60
CA ASP A 46 6.62 24.05 -9.98
C ASP A 46 7.01 22.79 -10.77
N HIS A 47 7.58 21.79 -10.09
CA HIS A 47 7.91 20.49 -10.67
C HIS A 47 7.04 19.37 -10.12
N LEU A 48 7.01 18.25 -10.86
CA LEU A 48 6.35 17.03 -10.44
C LEU A 48 7.04 16.40 -9.24
N TYR A 49 6.25 15.73 -8.41
CA TYR A 49 6.73 15.04 -7.23
C TYR A 49 6.03 13.71 -6.99
N GLU A 50 6.63 12.89 -6.14
CA GLU A 50 6.10 11.61 -5.75
C GLU A 50 6.45 11.29 -4.29
N PHE A 51 5.46 10.77 -3.54
CA PHE A 51 5.70 10.11 -2.26
C PHE A 51 5.67 8.61 -2.44
N THR A 52 6.56 7.91 -1.73
CA THR A 52 6.51 6.45 -1.59
C THR A 52 6.46 6.09 -0.11
N ILE A 53 5.42 5.35 0.29
CA ILE A 53 5.18 4.90 1.67
C ILE A 53 4.95 3.39 1.63
N GLY A 54 5.87 2.63 2.24
CA GLY A 54 5.90 1.20 2.01
C GLY A 54 6.12 0.91 0.52
N ARG A 55 5.08 0.43 -0.15
CA ARG A 55 5.12 0.09 -1.57
C ARG A 55 4.17 0.94 -2.43
N ARG A 56 3.37 1.78 -1.79
CA ARG A 56 2.42 2.65 -2.49
C ARG A 56 3.09 3.94 -2.90
N ARG A 57 2.73 4.37 -4.10
CA ARG A 57 3.15 5.65 -4.68
C ARG A 57 1.96 6.59 -4.66
N TYR A 58 2.21 7.83 -4.29
CA TYR A 58 1.23 8.90 -4.23
C TYR A 58 1.80 10.10 -4.96
N ALA A 59 0.99 10.73 -5.79
CA ALA A 59 1.38 11.88 -6.59
C ALA A 59 0.18 12.76 -6.89
N ASP A 60 0.44 13.90 -7.52
CA ASP A 60 -0.58 14.82 -8.01
C ASP A 60 -1.65 14.09 -8.84
N PRO A 61 -2.95 14.42 -8.66
CA PRO A 61 -4.05 13.87 -9.47
C PRO A 61 -3.77 13.97 -10.97
N GLY A 62 -3.82 12.82 -11.65
CA GLY A 62 -3.56 12.72 -13.09
C GLY A 62 -2.12 12.31 -13.45
N TYR A 63 -1.22 12.14 -12.50
CA TYR A 63 0.07 11.51 -12.72
C TYR A 63 -0.07 9.99 -12.75
N LEU A 64 0.42 9.37 -13.83
CA LEU A 64 0.16 7.97 -14.18
C LEU A 64 0.57 6.96 -13.10
N ASP A 65 -0.28 5.96 -12.85
CA ASP A 65 -0.04 4.79 -11.99
C ASP A 65 0.26 5.05 -10.50
N ALA A 66 -0.07 6.23 -9.97
CA ALA A 66 0.01 6.57 -8.55
C ALA A 66 -1.38 6.75 -7.94
N CYS A 67 -1.49 6.58 -6.61
CA CYS A 67 -2.69 7.00 -5.89
C CYS A 67 -2.70 8.53 -5.79
N GLU A 68 -3.87 9.15 -5.80
CA GLU A 68 -4.00 10.58 -5.58
C GLU A 68 -3.58 10.95 -4.15
N ASP A 69 -2.80 12.01 -4.00
CA ASP A 69 -2.20 12.41 -2.71
C ASP A 69 -3.01 13.46 -1.94
N ASP A 70 -3.95 14.14 -2.59
CA ASP A 70 -4.81 15.15 -2.00
C ASP A 70 -5.96 14.55 -1.15
N ASP A 71 -6.29 13.28 -1.35
CA ASP A 71 -7.32 12.56 -0.57
C ASP A 71 -6.75 11.68 0.55
N VAL A 72 -5.44 11.66 0.76
CA VAL A 72 -4.77 10.79 1.72
C VAL A 72 -4.02 11.60 2.77
N SER A 73 -4.35 11.39 4.06
CA SER A 73 -3.71 12.09 5.18
C SER A 73 -2.51 11.34 5.77
N LEU A 74 -1.63 12.07 6.47
CA LEU A 74 -0.52 11.49 7.24
C LEU A 74 -1.00 10.47 8.29
N ALA A 75 -2.15 10.73 8.94
CA ALA A 75 -2.71 9.82 9.93
C ALA A 75 -3.03 8.45 9.33
N GLU A 76 -3.47 8.41 8.06
CA GLU A 76 -3.85 7.17 7.38
C GLU A 76 -2.65 6.34 6.95
N VAL A 77 -1.59 6.99 6.45
CA VAL A 77 -0.47 6.27 5.82
C VAL A 77 0.79 6.19 6.67
N ALA A 78 0.91 7.05 7.68
CA ALA A 78 2.09 7.16 8.51
C ALA A 78 1.77 7.40 10.00
N GLY A 79 0.68 6.81 10.50
CA GLY A 79 0.03 7.10 11.79
C GLY A 79 0.85 6.80 13.05
N ARG A 80 2.11 6.31 12.97
CA ARG A 80 2.96 6.04 14.14
C ARG A 80 4.42 6.39 13.95
N ALA A 81 5.12 6.58 15.06
CA ALA A 81 6.56 6.80 15.07
C ALA A 81 7.31 5.65 14.38
N GLY A 82 8.44 5.97 13.74
CA GLY A 82 9.29 5.04 13.01
C GLY A 82 8.86 4.81 11.56
N LYS A 83 7.68 5.24 11.13
CA LYS A 83 7.29 5.21 9.71
C LYS A 83 8.25 6.08 8.88
N VAL A 84 8.54 5.58 7.68
CA VAL A 84 9.41 6.25 6.72
C VAL A 84 8.65 6.54 5.45
N ILE A 85 8.73 7.78 5.00
CA ILE A 85 8.18 8.27 3.75
C ILE A 85 9.37 8.67 2.88
N SER A 86 9.45 8.15 1.66
CA SER A 86 10.35 8.67 0.63
C SER A 86 9.59 9.73 -0.16
N TYR A 87 10.22 10.86 -0.45
CA TYR A 87 9.65 11.92 -1.25
C TYR A 87 10.68 12.36 -2.28
N THR A 88 10.30 12.36 -3.54
CA THR A 88 11.12 12.84 -4.65
C THR A 88 10.43 14.05 -5.27
N TYR A 89 11.14 15.16 -5.34
CA TYR A 89 10.71 16.38 -6.00
C TYR A 89 11.58 16.64 -7.22
N ASP A 90 11.00 17.20 -8.27
CA ASP A 90 11.58 17.34 -9.59
C ASP A 90 12.13 16.00 -10.11
N LEU A 91 11.30 15.25 -10.84
CA LEU A 91 11.64 13.91 -11.32
C LEU A 91 12.82 13.93 -12.32
N GLY A 92 13.18 15.10 -12.85
CA GLY A 92 14.38 15.31 -13.68
C GLY A 92 15.65 15.48 -12.84
N ALA A 93 15.64 16.39 -11.86
CA ALA A 93 16.77 16.65 -10.96
C ALA A 93 16.85 15.63 -9.81
N CYS A 94 15.77 14.90 -9.53
CA CYS A 94 15.69 13.84 -8.50
C CYS A 94 16.10 14.33 -7.09
N TRP A 95 15.45 15.36 -6.57
CA TRP A 95 15.61 15.80 -5.20
C TRP A 95 14.99 14.81 -4.22
N GLU A 96 15.77 13.80 -3.82
CA GLU A 96 15.33 12.71 -2.94
C GLU A 96 15.34 13.14 -1.47
N HIS A 97 14.22 12.91 -0.77
CA HIS A 97 14.09 13.17 0.66
C HIS A 97 13.71 11.90 1.39
N ARG A 98 14.27 11.74 2.57
CA ARG A 98 13.84 10.75 3.54
C ARG A 98 13.14 11.45 4.68
N ILE A 99 11.86 11.14 4.87
CA ILE A 99 11.02 11.69 5.94
C ILE A 99 10.78 10.59 6.95
N VAL A 100 11.05 10.87 8.21
CA VAL A 100 10.83 9.93 9.33
C VAL A 100 9.79 10.53 10.26
N VAL A 101 8.80 9.75 10.63
CA VAL A 101 7.87 10.11 11.71
C VAL A 101 8.58 9.90 13.05
N ASP A 102 8.98 10.97 13.71
CA ASP A 102 9.66 10.91 15.01
C ASP A 102 8.66 10.60 16.14
N ALA A 103 7.48 11.23 16.08
CA ALA A 103 6.41 11.05 17.06
C ALA A 103 5.05 11.48 16.50
N VAL A 104 3.99 10.90 17.05
CA VAL A 104 2.60 11.37 16.91
C VAL A 104 2.09 11.71 18.30
N THR A 105 1.69 12.96 18.52
CA THR A 105 1.33 13.49 19.85
C THR A 105 0.09 14.39 19.77
N PRO A 106 -0.67 14.56 20.87
CA PRO A 106 -1.72 15.56 20.90
C PRO A 106 -1.20 16.96 20.60
N ALA A 107 -2.02 17.76 19.93
CA ALA A 107 -1.73 19.17 19.68
C ALA A 107 -1.53 19.94 20.99
N ARG A 108 -0.54 20.82 21.04
CA ARG A 108 -0.30 21.69 22.21
C ARG A 108 -1.21 22.89 22.15
N ALA A 109 -1.82 23.26 23.27
CA ALA A 109 -2.63 24.45 23.38
C ALA A 109 -1.85 25.71 22.95
N ARG A 110 -2.51 26.60 22.23
CA ARG A 110 -1.96 27.89 21.76
C ARG A 110 -0.75 27.76 20.81
N THR A 111 -0.50 26.57 20.24
CA THR A 111 0.55 26.35 19.25
C THR A 111 -0.07 26.36 17.85
N ARG A 112 0.53 27.10 16.92
CA ARG A 112 0.16 27.05 15.50
C ARG A 112 1.00 26.01 14.77
N TYR A 113 0.38 25.30 13.85
CA TYR A 113 1.01 24.32 12.96
C TYR A 113 0.66 24.67 11.50
N PRO A 114 1.55 24.37 10.53
CA PRO A 114 2.85 23.71 10.65
C PRO A 114 3.90 24.63 11.28
N ARG A 115 4.93 24.02 11.88
CA ARG A 115 6.07 24.76 12.44
C ARG A 115 7.37 23.96 12.33
N CYS A 116 8.42 24.58 11.86
CA CYS A 116 9.76 24.03 11.89
C CYS A 116 10.36 24.24 13.29
N VAL A 117 10.73 23.16 13.97
CA VAL A 117 11.25 23.22 15.37
C VAL A 117 12.77 23.13 15.43
N ALA A 118 13.40 22.56 14.40
CA ALA A 118 14.86 22.48 14.30
C ALA A 118 15.28 22.32 12.82
N GLY A 119 16.53 22.64 12.52
CA GLY A 119 17.09 22.39 11.19
C GLY A 119 18.59 22.59 11.17
N VAL A 120 19.24 21.92 10.22
CA VAL A 120 20.66 22.07 9.89
C VAL A 120 20.83 22.17 8.38
N GLY A 121 21.95 22.74 7.95
CA GLY A 121 22.27 22.98 6.55
C GLY A 121 21.51 24.17 5.93
N PRO A 122 21.98 24.66 4.77
CA PRO A 122 21.38 25.78 4.05
C PRO A 122 20.04 25.37 3.40
N HIS A 123 19.32 26.32 2.82
CA HIS A 123 18.33 26.08 1.78
C HIS A 123 19.12 25.79 0.49
N PRO A 124 18.98 24.61 -0.14
CA PRO A 124 19.68 24.31 -1.40
C PRO A 124 19.10 25.15 -2.53
N ALA A 125 19.93 25.50 -3.49
CA ALA A 125 19.47 26.16 -4.71
C ALA A 125 18.64 25.18 -5.53
N GLU A 126 17.47 25.57 -6.00
CA GLU A 126 16.61 24.74 -6.84
C GLU A 126 17.07 24.75 -8.29
N TYR A 127 17.49 25.90 -8.79
CA TYR A 127 17.92 26.10 -10.18
C TYR A 127 19.40 26.47 -10.31
N ASP A 128 19.97 26.19 -11.47
CA ASP A 128 21.29 26.66 -11.83
C ASP A 128 21.34 28.19 -11.82
N GLY A 129 22.30 28.73 -11.08
CA GLY A 129 22.45 30.17 -10.89
C GLY A 129 21.91 30.72 -9.57
N ASP A 130 21.03 29.97 -8.89
CA ASP A 130 20.60 30.31 -7.55
C ASP A 130 21.73 30.09 -6.53
N ARG A 131 21.65 30.81 -5.42
CA ARG A 131 22.62 30.65 -4.33
C ARG A 131 21.96 30.00 -3.11
N PRO A 132 22.60 28.99 -2.51
CA PRO A 132 22.13 28.44 -1.25
C PRO A 132 21.96 29.53 -0.19
N ARG A 133 20.81 29.56 0.47
CA ARG A 133 20.50 30.55 1.50
C ARG A 133 20.66 29.96 2.90
N ARG A 134 21.12 30.79 3.84
CA ARG A 134 21.23 30.37 5.23
C ARG A 134 19.86 30.12 5.84
N LEU A 135 19.73 29.04 6.61
CA LEU A 135 18.51 28.74 7.36
C LEU A 135 18.23 29.82 8.41
N ASP A 136 17.04 30.43 8.34
CA ASP A 136 16.46 31.29 9.37
C ASP A 136 15.12 30.68 9.81
N LEU A 137 15.10 30.07 11.00
CA LEU A 137 13.91 29.40 11.54
C LEU A 137 12.75 30.35 11.81
N ALA A 138 13.03 31.62 12.16
CA ALA A 138 12.01 32.58 12.44
C ALA A 138 11.29 33.01 11.14
N ALA A 139 12.08 33.32 10.09
CA ALA A 139 11.55 33.66 8.76
C ALA A 139 10.80 32.46 8.17
N LEU A 140 11.32 31.24 8.27
CA LEU A 140 10.71 30.03 7.81
C LEU A 140 9.35 29.78 8.47
N ASN A 141 9.27 29.89 9.81
CA ASN A 141 8.01 29.73 10.53
C ASN A 141 6.96 30.81 10.18
N LYS A 142 7.42 32.01 9.84
CA LYS A 142 6.52 33.06 9.34
C LYS A 142 5.94 32.73 7.97
N GLN A 143 6.68 32.03 7.12
CA GLN A 143 6.19 31.54 5.83
C GLN A 143 5.24 30.35 6.03
N LEU A 144 5.61 29.35 6.82
CA LEU A 144 4.78 28.20 7.16
C LEU A 144 3.40 28.63 7.72
N ALA A 145 3.37 29.65 8.57
CA ALA A 145 2.12 30.15 9.17
C ALA A 145 1.13 30.78 8.15
N LYS A 146 1.57 31.04 6.91
CA LYS A 146 0.76 31.59 5.84
C LYS A 146 0.24 30.55 4.86
N LEU A 147 0.74 29.32 4.90
CA LEU A 147 0.32 28.27 4.00
C LEU A 147 -1.19 27.95 4.16
N PRO A 148 -1.94 27.91 3.07
CA PRO A 148 -3.29 27.34 3.06
C PRO A 148 -3.14 25.82 3.15
N LEU A 149 -3.31 25.24 4.35
CA LEU A 149 -3.11 23.81 4.55
C LEU A 149 -4.23 23.00 3.92
N GLN A 150 -3.86 22.07 3.05
CA GLN A 150 -4.77 21.03 2.58
C GLN A 150 -4.88 19.95 3.67
N ARG A 151 -6.04 19.88 4.30
CA ARG A 151 -6.33 18.92 5.38
C ARG A 151 -7.51 18.05 4.97
N LYS A 152 -7.41 16.77 5.22
CA LYS A 152 -8.53 15.86 5.03
C LYS A 152 -9.63 16.19 6.02
N ALA A 153 -10.84 16.45 5.51
CA ALA A 153 -11.99 16.60 6.37
C ALA A 153 -12.16 15.35 7.24
N PRO A 154 -12.48 15.48 8.55
CA PRO A 154 -12.80 14.32 9.35
C PRO A 154 -13.89 13.55 8.62
N ALA A 155 -13.65 12.27 8.37
CA ALA A 155 -14.68 11.40 7.82
C ALA A 155 -15.91 11.59 8.72
N LEU A 156 -16.99 12.17 8.17
CA LEU A 156 -18.28 12.09 8.81
C LEU A 156 -18.46 10.60 9.06
N ALA A 157 -18.54 10.21 10.34
CA ALA A 157 -18.93 8.88 10.71
C ALA A 157 -20.33 8.68 10.09
N LEU A 158 -20.35 8.18 8.86
CA LEU A 158 -21.55 7.65 8.27
C LEU A 158 -21.96 6.61 9.28
N ALA A 159 -23.08 6.89 9.97
CA ALA A 159 -23.71 5.92 10.85
C ALA A 159 -23.71 4.62 10.08
N GLN A 160 -22.97 3.63 10.57
CA GLN A 160 -22.77 2.35 9.87
C GLN A 160 -24.18 1.79 9.64
N ALA A 161 -24.69 1.97 8.43
CA ALA A 161 -25.96 1.35 8.05
C ALA A 161 -25.72 -0.16 8.20
N ALA A 162 -26.56 -0.82 8.99
CA ALA A 162 -26.41 -2.25 9.25
C ALA A 162 -26.25 -2.97 7.91
N ALA A 163 -25.17 -3.76 7.78
CA ALA A 163 -24.85 -4.46 6.55
C ALA A 163 -26.05 -5.23 6.03
N THR A 164 -26.35 -5.09 4.74
CA THR A 164 -27.46 -5.82 4.11
C THR A 164 -27.22 -7.34 4.22
N PRO A 165 -28.25 -8.18 4.14
CA PRO A 165 -28.08 -9.65 4.13
C PRO A 165 -27.08 -10.11 3.06
N GLN A 166 -27.04 -9.44 1.91
CA GLN A 166 -26.11 -9.73 0.83
C GLN A 166 -24.66 -9.39 1.23
N VAL A 167 -24.42 -8.20 1.82
CA VAL A 167 -23.08 -7.79 2.30
C VAL A 167 -22.58 -8.77 3.36
N ARG A 168 -23.45 -9.17 4.29
CA ARG A 168 -23.10 -10.17 5.33
C ARG A 168 -22.71 -11.52 4.73
N ALA A 169 -23.47 -12.00 3.74
CA ALA A 169 -23.16 -13.27 3.07
C ALA A 169 -21.81 -13.23 2.33
N LEU A 170 -21.53 -12.11 1.61
CA LEU A 170 -20.28 -11.91 0.90
C LEU A 170 -19.11 -11.75 1.86
N ALA A 171 -19.26 -11.02 2.95
CA ALA A 171 -18.24 -10.86 3.98
C ALA A 171 -17.92 -12.20 4.67
N ALA A 172 -18.95 -13.02 4.95
CA ALA A 172 -18.77 -14.37 5.48
C ALA A 172 -17.96 -15.25 4.51
N ALA A 173 -18.27 -15.18 3.20
CA ALA A 173 -17.49 -15.88 2.17
C ALA A 173 -16.05 -15.36 2.07
N ALA A 174 -15.84 -14.04 2.17
CA ALA A 174 -14.52 -13.44 2.18
C ALA A 174 -13.65 -13.95 3.33
N ARG A 175 -14.21 -14.05 4.55
CA ARG A 175 -13.52 -14.61 5.73
C ARG A 175 -13.15 -16.09 5.58
N GLN A 176 -13.82 -16.83 4.69
CA GLN A 176 -13.50 -18.23 4.40
C GLN A 176 -12.41 -18.36 3.32
N ALA A 177 -12.07 -17.30 2.59
CA ALA A 177 -10.99 -17.32 1.62
C ALA A 177 -9.66 -17.62 2.33
N TRP A 178 -9.03 -18.75 1.98
CA TRP A 178 -7.86 -19.23 2.73
C TRP A 178 -6.66 -18.27 2.64
N LEU A 179 -6.48 -17.56 1.53
CA LEU A 179 -5.42 -16.54 1.45
C LEU A 179 -5.67 -15.40 2.43
N LEU A 180 -6.92 -14.90 2.56
CA LEU A 180 -7.23 -13.88 3.56
C LEU A 180 -7.00 -14.40 4.98
N GLN A 181 -7.35 -15.65 5.27
CA GLN A 181 -7.08 -16.28 6.57
C GLN A 181 -5.58 -16.35 6.87
N ASP A 182 -4.76 -16.68 5.89
CA ASP A 182 -3.30 -16.72 6.04
C ASP A 182 -2.74 -15.31 6.30
N LEU A 183 -3.19 -14.29 5.57
CA LEU A 183 -2.78 -12.91 5.80
C LEU A 183 -3.18 -12.41 7.19
N VAL A 184 -4.39 -12.73 7.64
CA VAL A 184 -4.88 -12.42 8.99
C VAL A 184 -4.05 -13.15 10.06
N GLY A 185 -3.76 -14.45 9.88
CA GLY A 185 -2.89 -15.22 10.77
C GLY A 185 -1.48 -14.60 10.87
N LEU A 186 -0.92 -14.18 9.75
CA LEU A 186 0.36 -13.51 9.70
C LEU A 186 0.32 -12.16 10.44
N ALA A 187 -0.74 -11.37 10.25
CA ALA A 187 -0.94 -10.11 10.95
C ALA A 187 -1.09 -10.30 12.47
N GLN A 188 -1.89 -11.27 12.89
CA GLN A 188 -2.04 -11.62 14.32
C GLN A 188 -0.71 -12.06 14.96
N TRP A 189 0.11 -12.80 14.22
CA TRP A 189 1.43 -13.21 14.67
C TRP A 189 2.35 -12.02 14.94
N THR A 190 2.13 -10.87 14.30
CA THR A 190 2.92 -9.65 14.57
C THR A 190 2.53 -8.93 15.87
N ALA A 191 1.54 -9.40 16.64
CA ALA A 191 0.98 -8.69 17.80
C ALA A 191 2.01 -8.32 18.90
N SER A 192 3.08 -9.10 19.07
CA SER A 192 4.16 -8.79 20.02
C SER A 192 5.32 -8.00 19.42
N GLY A 193 5.14 -7.44 18.24
CA GLY A 193 6.19 -6.79 17.46
C GLY A 193 7.15 -7.80 16.81
N ARG A 194 7.52 -7.59 15.54
CA ARG A 194 8.48 -8.44 14.82
C ARG A 194 9.58 -7.59 14.23
N ALA A 195 10.82 -8.00 14.45
CA ALA A 195 11.96 -7.25 14.00
C ALA A 195 12.09 -7.27 12.46
N VAL A 196 12.21 -6.08 11.87
CA VAL A 196 12.44 -5.90 10.44
C VAL A 196 13.73 -5.14 10.17
N THR A 197 14.17 -5.19 8.93
CA THR A 197 15.23 -4.32 8.41
C THR A 197 14.69 -2.91 8.17
N PRO A 198 15.55 -1.90 7.99
CA PRO A 198 15.11 -0.55 7.62
C PRO A 198 14.29 -0.46 6.32
N THR A 199 14.33 -1.51 5.50
CA THR A 199 13.52 -1.65 4.26
C THR A 199 12.28 -2.52 4.44
N GLY A 200 11.84 -2.77 5.68
CA GLY A 200 10.60 -3.49 5.99
C GLY A 200 10.66 -5.01 5.80
N VAL A 201 11.83 -5.61 5.58
CA VAL A 201 11.99 -7.05 5.41
C VAL A 201 12.14 -7.72 6.77
N LEU A 202 11.43 -8.83 7.01
CA LEU A 202 11.57 -9.63 8.22
C LEU A 202 13.03 -10.04 8.46
N LYS A 203 13.52 -9.86 9.67
CA LYS A 203 14.84 -10.35 10.06
C LYS A 203 14.85 -11.88 10.13
N LYS A 204 16.01 -12.46 9.86
CA LYS A 204 16.18 -13.93 9.76
C LYS A 204 15.63 -14.73 10.96
N PRO A 205 15.77 -14.31 12.22
CA PRO A 205 15.20 -15.03 13.37
C PRO A 205 13.66 -15.11 13.36
N GLU A 206 12.98 -14.15 12.73
CA GLU A 206 11.51 -14.08 12.67
C GLU A 206 10.90 -14.99 11.61
N VAL A 207 11.70 -15.45 10.63
CA VAL A 207 11.20 -16.15 9.44
C VAL A 207 10.51 -17.47 9.77
N ALA A 208 11.05 -18.25 10.71
CA ALA A 208 10.45 -19.52 11.09
C ALA A 208 9.03 -19.35 11.67
N GLY A 209 8.84 -18.35 12.54
CA GLY A 209 7.53 -18.03 13.11
C GLY A 209 6.55 -17.52 12.06
N ALA A 210 7.00 -16.72 11.10
CA ALA A 210 6.15 -16.22 10.01
C ALA A 210 5.69 -17.39 9.10
N LEU A 211 6.58 -18.32 8.76
CA LEU A 211 6.23 -19.50 7.97
C LEU A 211 5.24 -20.40 8.72
N GLN A 212 5.41 -20.55 10.04
CA GLN A 212 4.46 -21.29 10.88
C GLN A 212 3.08 -20.62 10.90
N ALA A 213 3.03 -19.27 11.01
CA ALA A 213 1.77 -18.52 10.93
C ALA A 213 1.05 -18.70 9.60
N LEU A 214 1.80 -18.86 8.51
CA LEU A 214 1.30 -19.17 7.16
C LEU A 214 1.08 -20.66 6.90
N ARG A 215 1.29 -21.54 7.89
CA ARG A 215 1.19 -23.00 7.73
C ARG A 215 2.12 -23.56 6.65
N LEU A 216 3.23 -22.87 6.40
CA LEU A 216 4.25 -23.25 5.43
C LEU A 216 5.38 -24.08 6.09
N PRO A 217 6.10 -24.90 5.31
CA PRO A 217 7.26 -25.63 5.79
C PRO A 217 8.34 -24.73 6.39
N ALA A 218 9.17 -25.29 7.26
CA ALA A 218 10.35 -24.61 7.79
C ALA A 218 11.24 -24.09 6.65
N PRO A 219 11.99 -22.98 6.88
CA PRO A 219 12.82 -22.42 5.84
C PRO A 219 13.93 -23.41 5.43
N PRO A 220 14.31 -23.45 4.15
CA PRO A 220 15.37 -24.31 3.68
C PRO A 220 16.71 -23.95 4.34
N ALA A 221 17.58 -24.93 4.52
CA ALA A 221 18.93 -24.71 5.04
C ALA A 221 19.67 -23.68 4.16
N GLY A 222 20.36 -22.73 4.80
CA GLY A 222 21.17 -21.75 4.08
C GLY A 222 20.39 -20.57 3.48
N PHE A 223 19.08 -20.39 3.71
CA PHE A 223 18.41 -19.20 3.25
C PHE A 223 19.03 -17.91 3.83
N HIS A 224 19.13 -16.86 3.02
CA HIS A 224 19.81 -15.62 3.40
C HIS A 224 18.84 -14.51 3.83
N SER A 225 17.65 -14.46 3.27
CA SER A 225 16.68 -13.39 3.51
C SER A 225 15.25 -13.88 3.32
N ALA A 226 14.30 -13.31 4.05
CA ALA A 226 12.86 -13.55 3.86
C ALA A 226 12.41 -13.31 2.42
N LYS A 227 13.03 -12.34 1.71
CA LYS A 227 12.76 -12.06 0.28
C LYS A 227 13.02 -13.24 -0.65
N HIS A 228 13.84 -14.19 -0.24
CA HIS A 228 14.15 -15.38 -1.04
C HIS A 228 13.17 -16.54 -0.81
N LEU A 229 12.14 -16.30 -0.01
CA LEU A 229 11.05 -17.25 0.26
C LEU A 229 9.77 -16.70 -0.40
N PRO A 230 9.46 -17.06 -1.64
CA PRO A 230 8.47 -16.36 -2.47
C PRO A 230 7.08 -16.27 -1.83
N HIS A 231 6.59 -17.37 -1.23
CA HIS A 231 5.27 -17.34 -0.56
C HIS A 231 5.25 -16.38 0.64
N LEU A 232 6.30 -16.41 1.47
CA LEU A 232 6.40 -15.48 2.59
C LEU A 232 6.51 -14.04 2.11
N ASP A 233 7.34 -13.78 1.10
CA ASP A 233 7.54 -12.43 0.57
C ASP A 233 6.24 -11.86 -0.06
N VAL A 234 5.48 -12.68 -0.78
CA VAL A 234 4.18 -12.27 -1.33
C VAL A 234 3.17 -12.01 -0.22
N CYS A 235 2.99 -12.94 0.74
CA CYS A 235 2.05 -12.75 1.84
C CYS A 235 2.42 -11.54 2.72
N TRP A 236 3.72 -11.34 2.99
CA TRP A 236 4.21 -10.19 3.76
C TRP A 236 3.85 -8.87 3.09
N ARG A 237 4.06 -8.78 1.78
CA ARG A 237 3.72 -7.60 0.98
C ARG A 237 2.22 -7.36 0.89
N LEU A 238 1.43 -8.40 0.62
CA LEU A 238 -0.02 -8.29 0.59
C LEU A 238 -0.59 -7.83 1.93
N ALA A 239 -0.06 -8.35 3.04
CA ALA A 239 -0.49 -7.93 4.36
C ALA A 239 -0.16 -6.45 4.64
N GLU A 240 0.98 -5.94 4.15
CA GLU A 240 1.33 -4.52 4.18
C GLU A 240 0.41 -3.70 3.25
N ASP A 241 0.24 -4.12 1.98
CA ASP A 241 -0.59 -3.43 0.99
C ASP A 241 -2.08 -3.34 1.41
N LEU A 242 -2.53 -4.27 2.23
CA LEU A 242 -3.88 -4.32 2.78
C LEU A 242 -4.02 -3.68 4.17
N ASP A 243 -2.98 -3.05 4.70
CA ASP A 243 -2.94 -2.47 6.04
C ASP A 243 -3.27 -3.48 7.18
N LEU A 244 -3.09 -4.78 6.93
CA LEU A 244 -3.19 -5.83 7.93
C LEU A 244 -1.96 -5.86 8.85
N ILE A 245 -0.80 -5.46 8.32
CA ILE A 245 0.46 -5.29 9.04
C ILE A 245 0.95 -3.87 8.86
N ASP A 246 1.32 -3.22 9.95
CA ASP A 246 1.95 -1.91 9.95
C ASP A 246 3.46 -2.06 10.16
N ILE A 247 4.25 -1.70 9.16
CA ILE A 247 5.70 -1.85 9.13
C ILE A 247 6.38 -0.49 9.34
N SER A 248 7.32 -0.44 10.30
CA SER A 248 8.23 0.70 10.50
C SER A 248 9.65 0.38 10.00
N SER A 249 10.60 1.23 10.31
CA SER A 249 12.02 0.97 10.03
C SER A 249 12.68 -0.07 10.95
N THR A 250 12.00 -0.51 12.02
CA THR A 250 12.57 -1.39 13.04
C THR A 250 11.71 -2.61 13.35
N ASP A 251 10.41 -2.48 13.24
CA ASP A 251 9.43 -3.49 13.64
C ASP A 251 8.21 -3.55 12.73
N ALA A 252 7.44 -4.62 12.85
CA ALA A 252 6.12 -4.80 12.27
C ALA A 252 5.13 -5.20 13.37
N ILE A 253 3.95 -4.60 13.36
CA ILE A 253 2.86 -4.83 14.29
C ILE A 253 1.55 -5.03 13.50
N PRO A 254 0.45 -5.50 14.14
CA PRO A 254 -0.86 -5.51 13.48
C PRO A 254 -1.24 -4.13 12.96
N GLY A 255 -1.70 -4.10 11.72
CA GLY A 255 -2.20 -2.89 11.09
C GLY A 255 -3.67 -2.59 11.42
N PRO A 256 -4.16 -1.39 11.08
CA PRO A 256 -5.52 -0.96 11.41
C PRO A 256 -6.61 -1.81 10.75
N ALA A 257 -6.37 -2.37 9.58
CA ALA A 257 -7.34 -3.19 8.87
C ALA A 257 -7.65 -4.51 9.59
N LEU A 258 -6.75 -5.00 10.45
CA LEU A 258 -7.00 -6.21 11.23
C LEU A 258 -8.19 -6.04 12.20
N ALA A 259 -8.28 -4.90 12.89
CA ALA A 259 -9.39 -4.59 13.77
C ALA A 259 -10.73 -4.34 13.02
N ALA A 260 -10.64 -3.98 11.75
CA ALA A 260 -11.78 -3.71 10.90
C ALA A 260 -12.52 -4.98 10.41
N LEU A 261 -11.91 -6.16 10.57
CA LEU A 261 -12.48 -7.43 10.11
C LEU A 261 -13.72 -7.92 10.89
N ASP A 262 -14.03 -7.32 12.01
CA ASP A 262 -15.26 -7.56 12.77
C ASP A 262 -16.49 -6.91 12.09
N ASP A 263 -16.28 -5.90 11.23
CA ASP A 263 -17.31 -5.25 10.44
C ASP A 263 -17.42 -5.89 9.05
N ASP A 264 -18.66 -6.25 8.65
CA ASP A 264 -18.90 -6.94 7.38
C ASP A 264 -18.59 -6.06 6.15
N SER A 265 -18.90 -4.77 6.21
CA SER A 265 -18.65 -3.85 5.10
C SER A 265 -17.16 -3.62 4.92
N GLN A 266 -16.42 -3.43 6.02
CA GLN A 266 -14.97 -3.27 5.98
C GLN A 266 -14.25 -4.56 5.55
N THR A 267 -14.73 -5.72 6.01
CA THR A 267 -14.22 -7.02 5.54
C THR A 267 -14.39 -7.16 4.02
N LEU A 268 -15.54 -6.79 3.49
CA LEU A 268 -15.81 -6.89 2.06
C LEU A 268 -14.96 -5.89 1.26
N GLN A 269 -14.78 -4.66 1.75
CA GLN A 269 -13.87 -3.68 1.15
C GLN A 269 -12.42 -4.16 1.13
N LEU A 270 -11.93 -4.72 2.25
CA LEU A 270 -10.58 -5.29 2.33
C LEU A 270 -10.42 -6.43 1.33
N TRP A 271 -11.41 -7.33 1.25
CA TRP A 271 -11.40 -8.43 0.30
C TRP A 271 -11.43 -7.92 -1.16
N THR A 272 -12.19 -6.88 -1.46
CA THR A 272 -12.23 -6.27 -2.79
C THR A 272 -10.84 -5.74 -3.19
N ARG A 273 -10.14 -5.07 -2.28
CA ARG A 273 -8.73 -4.67 -2.51
C ARG A 273 -7.81 -5.87 -2.75
N LEU A 274 -7.96 -6.95 -1.97
CA LEU A 274 -7.20 -8.18 -2.19
C LEU A 274 -7.50 -8.77 -3.58
N TRP A 275 -8.77 -8.75 -4.00
CA TRP A 275 -9.18 -9.19 -5.32
C TRP A 275 -8.54 -8.35 -6.43
N GLU A 276 -8.50 -7.03 -6.32
CA GLU A 276 -7.83 -6.14 -7.28
C GLU A 276 -6.34 -6.48 -7.41
N LEU A 277 -5.65 -6.62 -6.27
CA LEU A 277 -4.22 -6.99 -6.25
C LEU A 277 -3.97 -8.37 -6.89
N ALA A 278 -4.89 -9.31 -6.73
CA ALA A 278 -4.77 -10.65 -7.26
C ALA A 278 -5.17 -10.73 -8.75
N ALA A 279 -6.32 -10.16 -9.08
CA ALA A 279 -7.00 -10.34 -10.35
C ALA A 279 -6.54 -9.35 -11.43
N VAL A 280 -6.17 -8.13 -11.04
CA VAL A 280 -5.73 -7.07 -11.95
C VAL A 280 -4.20 -6.97 -11.96
N ASP A 281 -3.59 -6.80 -10.78
CA ASP A 281 -2.15 -6.61 -10.66
C ASP A 281 -1.34 -7.90 -10.72
N GLY A 282 -1.99 -9.08 -10.54
CA GLY A 282 -1.34 -10.38 -10.55
C GLY A 282 -0.33 -10.59 -9.41
N ARG A 283 -0.46 -9.84 -8.30
CA ARG A 283 0.55 -9.81 -7.22
C ARG A 283 0.60 -11.06 -6.35
N VAL A 284 -0.40 -11.91 -6.43
CA VAL A 284 -0.46 -13.17 -5.65
C VAL A 284 0.18 -14.37 -6.35
N LEU A 285 0.65 -14.20 -7.59
CA LEU A 285 1.05 -15.31 -8.44
C LEU A 285 2.49 -15.74 -8.16
N ILE A 286 2.67 -17.00 -7.74
CA ILE A 286 3.97 -17.63 -7.49
C ILE A 286 4.07 -18.90 -8.35
N TYR A 287 4.76 -18.83 -9.46
CA TYR A 287 5.00 -19.96 -10.36
C TYR A 287 6.42 -20.49 -10.19
N GLU A 288 6.56 -21.82 -10.00
CA GLU A 288 7.87 -22.48 -9.82
C GLU A 288 8.80 -21.78 -8.81
N GLY A 289 8.22 -21.30 -7.69
CA GLY A 289 8.99 -20.60 -6.64
C GLY A 289 9.41 -19.17 -6.98
N ARG A 290 8.85 -18.56 -8.01
CA ARG A 290 9.09 -17.16 -8.39
C ARG A 290 7.79 -16.37 -8.36
N ALA A 291 7.83 -15.16 -7.83
CA ALA A 291 6.69 -14.23 -7.99
C ALA A 291 6.58 -13.84 -9.47
N VAL A 292 5.43 -14.09 -10.08
CA VAL A 292 5.18 -13.83 -11.50
C VAL A 292 4.02 -12.87 -11.61
N GLY A 293 4.28 -11.65 -12.10
CA GLY A 293 3.22 -10.69 -12.39
C GLY A 293 2.57 -11.00 -13.74
N HIS A 294 1.29 -11.32 -13.75
CA HIS A 294 0.54 -11.62 -14.99
C HIS A 294 -0.65 -10.68 -15.19
N ARG A 295 -0.37 -9.38 -15.26
CA ARG A 295 -1.36 -8.34 -15.63
C ARG A 295 -2.12 -8.67 -16.93
N TRP A 296 -1.54 -9.48 -17.82
CA TRP A 296 -2.07 -9.74 -19.16
C TRP A 296 -2.94 -11.00 -19.26
N VAL A 297 -2.84 -11.92 -18.31
CA VAL A 297 -3.51 -13.24 -18.39
C VAL A 297 -4.80 -13.25 -17.58
N THR A 298 -4.78 -12.71 -16.38
CA THR A 298 -5.92 -12.79 -15.45
C THR A 298 -7.17 -12.06 -15.94
N PRO A 299 -7.09 -10.81 -16.47
CA PRO A 299 -8.27 -10.10 -16.94
C PRO A 299 -9.05 -10.83 -18.06
N PRO A 300 -8.43 -11.33 -19.13
CA PRO A 300 -9.14 -12.11 -20.16
C PRO A 300 -9.82 -13.37 -19.60
N LEU A 301 -9.17 -14.09 -18.67
CA LEU A 301 -9.73 -15.27 -18.03
C LEU A 301 -10.98 -14.93 -17.21
N LEU A 302 -10.90 -13.87 -16.41
CA LEU A 302 -12.03 -13.40 -15.60
C LEU A 302 -13.19 -12.91 -16.46
N TRP A 303 -12.90 -12.20 -17.55
CA TRP A 303 -13.92 -11.77 -18.50
C TRP A 303 -14.63 -12.96 -19.15
N ALA A 304 -13.88 -14.01 -19.53
CA ALA A 304 -14.45 -15.23 -20.07
C ALA A 304 -15.35 -15.94 -19.05
N LEU A 305 -14.88 -16.09 -17.80
CA LEU A 305 -15.67 -16.65 -16.70
C LEU A 305 -16.90 -15.81 -16.34
N TRP A 306 -16.78 -14.49 -16.42
CA TRP A 306 -17.90 -13.57 -16.16
C TRP A 306 -19.04 -13.77 -17.17
N ARG A 307 -18.71 -13.92 -18.45
CA ARG A 307 -19.67 -14.12 -19.53
C ARG A 307 -20.20 -15.55 -19.63
N ALA A 308 -19.50 -16.50 -19.04
CA ALA A 308 -19.88 -17.90 -19.11
C ALA A 308 -21.22 -18.15 -18.40
N GLN A 309 -22.10 -18.89 -19.08
CA GLN A 309 -23.37 -19.35 -18.50
C GLN A 309 -23.25 -20.69 -17.76
N ALA A 310 -22.09 -21.34 -17.88
CA ALA A 310 -21.77 -22.62 -17.26
C ALA A 310 -20.29 -22.69 -16.91
N PRO A 311 -19.87 -23.56 -15.96
CA PRO A 311 -18.48 -23.75 -15.61
C PRO A 311 -17.62 -24.14 -16.83
N MET A 312 -16.38 -23.60 -16.91
CA MET A 312 -15.48 -23.75 -18.04
C MET A 312 -14.21 -24.54 -17.63
N SER A 313 -13.68 -25.35 -18.52
CA SER A 313 -12.36 -25.99 -18.34
C SER A 313 -11.22 -24.98 -18.56
N ALA A 314 -10.05 -25.20 -17.99
CA ALA A 314 -8.86 -24.37 -18.25
C ALA A 314 -8.51 -24.32 -19.75
N ALA A 315 -8.69 -25.45 -20.48
CA ALA A 315 -8.46 -25.49 -21.92
C ALA A 315 -9.44 -24.60 -22.72
N ALA A 316 -10.69 -24.48 -22.26
CA ALA A 316 -11.69 -23.61 -22.91
C ALA A 316 -11.48 -22.12 -22.59
N LEU A 317 -10.73 -21.82 -21.53
CA LEU A 317 -10.38 -20.47 -21.08
C LEU A 317 -9.05 -19.98 -21.63
N ASP A 318 -8.25 -20.86 -22.26
CA ASP A 318 -6.94 -20.49 -22.82
C ASP A 318 -7.10 -19.47 -23.96
N PRO A 319 -6.70 -18.20 -23.79
CA PRO A 319 -6.90 -17.17 -24.82
C PRO A 319 -5.89 -17.29 -25.98
N LEU A 320 -4.81 -18.08 -25.83
CA LEU A 320 -3.71 -18.15 -26.77
C LEU A 320 -3.11 -19.56 -26.85
N PRO A 321 -3.83 -20.57 -27.35
CA PRO A 321 -3.29 -21.91 -27.47
C PRO A 321 -2.04 -21.89 -28.39
N ARG A 322 -0.87 -22.22 -27.82
CA ARG A 322 0.39 -22.40 -28.57
C ARG A 322 0.87 -23.84 -28.39
N PRO A 323 1.26 -24.53 -29.47
CA PRO A 323 1.64 -25.94 -29.40
C PRO A 323 2.93 -26.23 -28.60
N ASP A 324 3.75 -25.19 -28.34
CA ASP A 324 5.10 -25.35 -27.77
C ASP A 324 5.20 -25.12 -26.27
N TYR A 325 4.07 -24.84 -25.60
CA TYR A 325 4.05 -24.55 -24.18
C TYR A 325 2.76 -25.07 -23.52
N ASP A 326 2.87 -25.62 -22.30
CA ASP A 326 1.69 -26.07 -21.53
C ASP A 326 0.88 -24.87 -20.99
N HIS A 327 0.18 -24.19 -21.90
CA HIS A 327 -0.70 -23.09 -21.55
C HIS A 327 -1.87 -23.51 -20.67
N VAL A 328 -2.41 -24.71 -20.89
CA VAL A 328 -3.56 -25.21 -20.11
C VAL A 328 -3.18 -25.41 -18.66
N GLY A 329 -2.02 -25.99 -18.38
CA GLY A 329 -1.48 -26.12 -17.02
C GLY A 329 -1.24 -24.77 -16.36
N PHE A 330 -0.71 -23.80 -17.12
CA PHE A 330 -0.52 -22.45 -16.64
C PHE A 330 -1.84 -21.72 -16.34
N VAL A 331 -2.83 -21.80 -17.22
CA VAL A 331 -4.18 -21.23 -17.01
C VAL A 331 -4.83 -21.87 -15.78
N ALA A 332 -4.76 -23.19 -15.65
CA ALA A 332 -5.29 -23.90 -14.47
C ALA A 332 -4.61 -23.40 -13.18
N TRP A 333 -3.27 -23.25 -13.21
CA TRP A 333 -2.52 -22.72 -12.08
C TRP A 333 -2.93 -21.28 -11.73
N VAL A 334 -3.13 -20.37 -12.70
CA VAL A 334 -3.63 -19.01 -12.44
C VAL A 334 -5.01 -19.04 -11.79
N LEU A 335 -5.91 -19.90 -12.30
CA LEU A 335 -7.25 -20.05 -11.75
C LEU A 335 -7.23 -20.59 -10.32
N ASP A 336 -6.34 -21.54 -10.01
CA ASP A 336 -6.18 -22.08 -8.65
C ASP A 336 -5.66 -21.01 -7.66
N GLN A 337 -4.87 -20.01 -8.11
CA GLN A 337 -4.53 -18.85 -7.28
C GLN A 337 -5.77 -17.99 -6.97
N LEU A 338 -6.67 -17.82 -7.94
CA LEU A 338 -7.92 -17.08 -7.73
C LEU A 338 -8.93 -17.86 -6.86
N VAL A 339 -8.85 -19.19 -6.85
CA VAL A 339 -9.57 -20.04 -5.88
C VAL A 339 -9.09 -19.73 -4.45
N ALA A 340 -7.79 -19.52 -4.26
CA ALA A 340 -7.22 -19.14 -2.96
C ALA A 340 -7.81 -17.84 -2.41
N VAL A 341 -8.08 -16.89 -3.29
CA VAL A 341 -8.72 -15.61 -2.94
C VAL A 341 -10.22 -15.78 -2.70
N GLY A 342 -10.82 -16.91 -3.07
CA GLY A 342 -12.25 -17.19 -2.91
C GLY A 342 -13.15 -16.61 -4.00
N GLY A 343 -12.58 -15.95 -5.02
CA GLY A 343 -13.34 -15.36 -6.13
C GLY A 343 -13.69 -16.33 -7.25
N VAL A 344 -12.95 -17.43 -7.36
CA VAL A 344 -13.18 -18.53 -8.29
C VAL A 344 -13.37 -19.80 -7.49
N GLU A 345 -14.21 -20.72 -7.97
CA GLU A 345 -14.28 -22.08 -7.44
C GLU A 345 -13.91 -23.10 -8.51
N ARG A 346 -13.24 -24.16 -8.10
CA ARG A 346 -12.94 -25.33 -8.91
C ARG A 346 -13.89 -26.46 -8.53
N LEU A 347 -14.65 -26.93 -9.50
CA LEU A 347 -15.60 -28.03 -9.31
C LEU A 347 -14.90 -29.39 -9.30
N GLY A 348 -15.59 -30.42 -8.80
CA GLY A 348 -15.06 -31.78 -8.71
C GLY A 348 -14.69 -32.42 -10.07
N ASP A 349 -15.21 -31.91 -11.17
CA ASP A 349 -14.85 -32.30 -12.54
C ASP A 349 -13.72 -31.45 -13.16
N GLY A 350 -13.06 -30.59 -12.36
CA GLY A 350 -11.93 -29.76 -12.77
C GLY A 350 -12.29 -28.50 -13.55
N ARG A 351 -13.59 -28.18 -13.68
CA ARG A 351 -14.05 -26.91 -14.29
C ARG A 351 -14.05 -25.77 -13.26
N TYR A 352 -14.03 -24.55 -13.75
CA TYR A 352 -13.97 -23.34 -12.94
C TYR A 352 -15.18 -22.42 -13.20
N GLN A 353 -15.61 -21.71 -12.17
CA GLN A 353 -16.62 -20.65 -12.28
C GLN A 353 -16.38 -19.55 -11.25
N LEU A 354 -16.91 -18.35 -11.51
CA LEU A 354 -16.91 -17.27 -10.53
C LEU A 354 -17.86 -17.58 -9.39
N THR A 355 -17.40 -17.43 -8.17
CA THR A 355 -18.27 -17.42 -6.98
C THR A 355 -19.12 -16.15 -6.94
N PRO A 356 -20.18 -16.07 -6.11
CA PRO A 356 -20.88 -14.81 -5.86
C PRO A 356 -19.93 -13.69 -5.39
N LEU A 357 -18.92 -14.03 -4.58
CA LEU A 357 -17.90 -13.11 -4.12
C LEU A 357 -17.00 -12.63 -5.28
N GLY A 358 -16.56 -13.53 -6.16
CA GLY A 358 -15.78 -13.18 -7.36
C GLY A 358 -16.57 -12.31 -8.35
N ARG A 359 -17.87 -12.53 -8.48
CA ARG A 359 -18.73 -11.65 -9.28
C ARG A 359 -18.84 -10.24 -8.70
N HIS A 360 -18.93 -10.12 -7.37
CA HIS A 360 -18.89 -8.83 -6.69
C HIS A 360 -17.57 -8.10 -6.95
N GLY A 361 -16.44 -8.76 -6.75
CA GLY A 361 -15.12 -8.16 -6.99
C GLY A 361 -14.91 -7.74 -8.45
N HIS A 362 -15.38 -8.56 -9.40
CA HIS A 362 -15.30 -8.22 -10.82
C HIS A 362 -16.09 -6.95 -11.18
N LEU A 363 -17.29 -6.78 -10.62
CA LEU A 363 -18.09 -5.55 -10.79
C LEU A 363 -17.39 -4.34 -10.18
N ALA A 364 -16.81 -4.47 -8.99
CA ALA A 364 -16.07 -3.37 -8.35
C ALA A 364 -14.90 -2.90 -9.22
N VAL A 365 -14.14 -3.83 -9.82
CA VAL A 365 -13.04 -3.49 -10.75
C VAL A 365 -13.56 -2.77 -12.00
N LEU A 366 -14.69 -3.21 -12.57
CA LEU A 366 -15.29 -2.55 -13.74
C LEU A 366 -15.76 -1.13 -13.43
N ASP A 367 -16.29 -0.88 -12.25
CA ASP A 367 -16.73 0.45 -11.82
C ASP A 367 -15.55 1.44 -11.68
N HIS A 368 -14.36 0.95 -11.32
CA HIS A 368 -13.12 1.75 -11.21
C HIS A 368 -12.37 1.93 -12.54
N ASP A 369 -12.67 1.12 -13.57
CA ASP A 369 -12.13 1.26 -14.93
C ASP A 369 -13.22 1.48 -15.99
N PRO A 370 -13.92 2.64 -15.96
CA PRO A 370 -15.01 2.92 -16.90
C PRO A 370 -14.57 2.99 -18.37
N ARG A 371 -13.26 3.09 -18.64
CA ARG A 371 -12.69 3.10 -20.00
C ARG A 371 -12.32 1.72 -20.50
N GLY A 372 -12.41 0.68 -19.66
CA GLY A 372 -12.04 -0.70 -20.00
C GLY A 372 -10.59 -0.87 -20.38
N SER A 373 -9.69 0.00 -19.87
CA SER A 373 -8.26 -0.02 -20.19
C SER A 373 -7.57 -1.28 -19.69
N VAL A 374 -8.08 -1.84 -18.59
CA VAL A 374 -7.59 -3.09 -17.98
C VAL A 374 -8.01 -4.32 -18.80
N TRP A 375 -9.06 -4.20 -19.65
CA TRP A 375 -9.70 -5.31 -20.35
C TRP A 375 -9.42 -5.33 -21.87
N ARG A 376 -8.59 -4.44 -22.39
CA ARG A 376 -8.21 -4.36 -23.80
C ARG A 376 -6.85 -4.95 -24.12
#